data_3bc16ca82b4045966532600a36d5c091
#
_entry.id   3bc16ca82b4045966532600a36d5c091
#
_cell.length_a   1.000
_cell.length_b   1.000
_cell.length_c   1.000
_cell.angle_alpha   90.00
_cell.angle_beta   90.00
_cell.angle_gamma   90.00
#
_symmetry.space_group_name_H-M   'P 1'
#
loop_
_entity.id
_entity.type
_entity.pdbx_description
1 polymer ?
#
loop_
_entity_poly.entity_id
_entity_poly.type
_entity_poly.pdbx_seq_one_letter_code
_entity_poly.pdbx_strand_id
1 'polypeptide(L)'
;MSKGLFITFEGTEGSGKTTQVELLGAKLAHRQPLIVREPGGTELGERLREVVLNSGMELDGEAEMYLFMAARRQLLHELITPALALGRIVIADRYQDSTFAYQGGGRGVPVTWPSTFPRPDMTFLLALPVQKGRERQLSAGKSADRVERESVEFHNRVAEAYERLAAAEPERITRLDASESREAVHHKVMSRVQAAVDAFEKI
;
A
#
# COMPACT_ATOMS: atom_id res chain seq x y z
N MET A 1 -26.42 7.29 -0.34
CA MET A 1 -25.18 7.93 0.14
C MET A 1 -24.06 7.50 -0.77
N SER A 2 -23.31 8.43 -1.37
CA SER A 2 -22.16 8.10 -2.23
C SER A 2 -21.11 7.36 -1.39
N LYS A 3 -20.63 6.23 -1.89
CA LYS A 3 -19.53 5.48 -1.28
C LYS A 3 -18.25 6.30 -1.42
N GLY A 4 -17.44 6.46 -0.36
CA GLY A 4 -16.15 7.15 -0.45
C GLY A 4 -15.21 6.52 -1.47
N LEU A 5 -14.16 7.24 -1.89
CA LEU A 5 -13.17 6.77 -2.85
C LEU A 5 -11.94 6.24 -2.11
N PHE A 6 -11.59 4.95 -2.33
CA PHE A 6 -10.47 4.30 -1.68
C PHE A 6 -9.31 4.06 -2.64
N ILE A 7 -8.20 4.78 -2.43
CA ILE A 7 -6.99 4.77 -3.27
C ILE A 7 -5.85 4.15 -2.48
N THR A 8 -5.11 3.22 -3.07
CA THR A 8 -3.94 2.62 -2.44
C THR A 8 -2.68 2.76 -3.30
N PHE A 9 -1.53 2.84 -2.63
CA PHE A 9 -0.22 2.82 -3.27
C PHE A 9 0.55 1.59 -2.83
N GLU A 10 1.04 0.83 -3.80
CA GLU A 10 1.69 -0.44 -3.61
C GLU A 10 3.04 -0.51 -4.34
N GLY A 11 3.87 -1.47 -3.98
CA GLY A 11 5.18 -1.71 -4.58
C GLY A 11 6.24 -2.06 -3.55
N THR A 12 7.40 -2.47 -4.01
CA THR A 12 8.55 -2.81 -3.18
C THR A 12 9.14 -1.59 -2.48
N GLU A 13 10.11 -1.81 -1.61
CA GLU A 13 10.81 -0.76 -0.87
C GLU A 13 11.54 0.20 -1.81
N GLY A 14 11.66 1.46 -1.42
CA GLY A 14 12.33 2.50 -2.22
C GLY A 14 11.59 2.90 -3.51
N SER A 15 10.40 2.34 -3.79
CA SER A 15 9.63 2.66 -5.01
C SER A 15 8.98 4.06 -4.99
N GLY A 16 8.94 4.76 -3.84
CA GLY A 16 8.43 6.12 -3.74
C GLY A 16 6.94 6.24 -3.37
N LYS A 17 6.33 5.18 -2.82
CA LYS A 17 4.92 5.17 -2.38
C LYS A 17 4.58 6.35 -1.48
N THR A 18 5.28 6.48 -0.36
CA THR A 18 5.04 7.55 0.63
C THR A 18 5.10 8.93 -0.01
N THR A 19 6.08 9.16 -0.89
CA THR A 19 6.19 10.43 -1.63
C THR A 19 4.97 10.69 -2.49
N GLN A 20 4.45 9.69 -3.21
CA GLN A 20 3.27 9.86 -4.05
C GLN A 20 1.98 10.04 -3.22
N VAL A 21 1.88 9.35 -2.08
CA VAL A 21 0.79 9.54 -1.10
C VAL A 21 0.77 10.98 -0.59
N GLU A 22 1.93 11.52 -0.19
CA GLU A 22 2.07 12.90 0.29
C GLU A 22 1.71 13.92 -0.79
N LEU A 23 2.23 13.73 -2.02
CA LEU A 23 1.93 14.61 -3.16
C LEU A 23 0.44 14.59 -3.51
N LEU A 24 -0.18 13.41 -3.55
CA LEU A 24 -1.61 13.29 -3.82
C LEU A 24 -2.43 13.91 -2.69
N GLY A 25 -2.06 13.66 -1.44
CA GLY A 25 -2.71 14.25 -0.27
C GLY A 25 -2.66 15.77 -0.29
N ALA A 26 -1.50 16.36 -0.60
CA ALA A 26 -1.33 17.79 -0.74
C ALA A 26 -2.19 18.37 -1.89
N LYS A 27 -2.24 17.68 -3.03
CA LYS A 27 -3.05 18.12 -4.18
C LYS A 27 -4.55 18.07 -3.88
N LEU A 28 -5.00 17.10 -3.09
CA LEU A 28 -6.39 16.95 -2.68
C LEU A 28 -6.71 17.58 -1.32
N ALA A 29 -5.84 18.43 -0.76
CA ALA A 29 -6.00 19.00 0.59
C ALA A 29 -7.34 19.72 0.79
N HIS A 30 -7.87 20.38 -0.25
CA HIS A 30 -9.18 21.04 -0.22
C HIS A 30 -10.35 20.06 0.01
N ARG A 31 -10.16 18.75 -0.20
CA ARG A 31 -11.14 17.67 0.04
C ARG A 31 -10.92 16.94 1.35
N GLN A 32 -9.91 17.33 2.13
CA GLN A 32 -9.57 16.75 3.42
C GLN A 32 -9.48 15.19 3.37
N PRO A 33 -8.66 14.61 2.47
CA PRO A 33 -8.56 13.15 2.38
C PRO A 33 -8.04 12.56 3.70
N LEU A 34 -8.50 11.36 4.04
CA LEU A 34 -7.88 10.57 5.09
C LEU A 34 -6.65 9.90 4.50
N ILE A 35 -5.47 10.18 5.07
CA ILE A 35 -4.22 9.52 4.69
C ILE A 35 -3.83 8.54 5.78
N VAL A 36 -3.57 7.29 5.39
CA VAL A 36 -3.18 6.21 6.31
C VAL A 36 -2.00 5.44 5.75
N ARG A 37 -1.32 4.68 6.61
CA ARG A 37 -0.25 3.76 6.22
C ARG A 37 -0.41 2.41 6.89
N GLU A 38 0.04 1.35 6.26
CA GLU A 38 0.06 0.01 6.83
C GLU A 38 1.48 -0.60 6.92
N PRO A 39 1.76 -1.39 7.96
CA PRO A 39 0.97 -1.51 9.18
C PRO A 39 1.06 -0.23 10.02
N GLY A 40 -0.01 0.08 10.82
CA GLY A 40 -0.03 1.25 11.70
C GLY A 40 -1.34 2.03 11.64
N GLY A 41 -1.25 3.32 12.01
CA GLY A 41 -2.35 4.28 11.92
C GLY A 41 -3.34 4.25 13.07
N THR A 42 -3.27 3.28 13.98
CA THR A 42 -4.05 3.19 15.23
C THR A 42 -3.12 2.80 16.37
N GLU A 43 -3.52 2.98 17.62
CA GLU A 43 -2.69 2.59 18.76
C GLU A 43 -2.29 1.11 18.71
N LEU A 44 -3.26 0.21 18.49
CA LEU A 44 -2.97 -1.22 18.31
C LEU A 44 -2.12 -1.46 17.07
N GLY A 45 -2.42 -0.79 15.95
CA GLY A 45 -1.67 -0.94 14.70
C GLY A 45 -0.20 -0.56 14.85
N GLU A 46 0.13 0.52 15.57
CA GLU A 46 1.52 0.93 15.82
C GLU A 46 2.25 -0.09 16.74
N ARG A 47 1.58 -0.64 17.75
CA ARG A 47 2.17 -1.70 18.59
C ARG A 47 2.46 -2.97 17.78
N LEU A 48 1.52 -3.37 16.92
CA LEU A 48 1.71 -4.52 16.03
C LEU A 48 2.80 -4.25 14.98
N ARG A 49 2.89 -3.01 14.47
CA ARG A 49 3.98 -2.58 13.59
C ARG A 49 5.34 -2.80 14.24
N GLU A 50 5.50 -2.39 15.50
CA GLU A 50 6.74 -2.59 16.24
C GLU A 50 7.08 -4.09 16.36
N VAL A 51 6.08 -4.92 16.67
CA VAL A 51 6.26 -6.39 16.75
C VAL A 51 6.71 -6.96 15.39
N VAL A 52 6.02 -6.63 14.29
CA VAL A 52 6.28 -7.28 13.00
C VAL A 52 7.52 -6.75 12.28
N LEU A 53 7.93 -5.50 12.53
CA LEU A 53 9.04 -4.87 11.82
C LEU A 53 10.32 -4.75 12.63
N ASN A 54 10.25 -4.53 13.95
CA ASN A 54 11.38 -4.10 14.75
C ASN A 54 11.74 -5.01 15.93
N SER A 55 10.90 -5.99 16.28
CA SER A 55 11.11 -6.82 17.49
C SER A 55 12.36 -7.71 17.47
N GLY A 56 12.96 -7.95 16.31
CA GLY A 56 14.05 -8.91 16.14
C GLY A 56 13.64 -10.37 16.29
N MET A 57 12.34 -10.67 16.48
CA MET A 57 11.81 -12.01 16.56
C MET A 57 11.77 -12.66 15.18
N GLU A 58 12.04 -13.95 15.13
CA GLU A 58 11.71 -14.78 13.98
C GLU A 58 10.20 -15.07 14.02
N LEU A 59 9.50 -14.76 12.95
CA LEU A 59 8.06 -14.97 12.82
C LEU A 59 7.78 -16.02 11.76
N ASP A 60 6.92 -16.97 12.08
CA ASP A 60 6.30 -17.84 11.10
C ASP A 60 5.50 -16.99 10.07
N GLY A 61 5.45 -17.42 8.81
CA GLY A 61 4.83 -16.65 7.73
C GLY A 61 3.32 -16.42 7.92
N GLU A 62 2.58 -17.41 8.46
CA GLU A 62 1.17 -17.25 8.79
C GLU A 62 0.97 -16.34 10.00
N ALA A 63 1.78 -16.49 11.05
CA ALA A 63 1.74 -15.60 12.20
C ALA A 63 2.01 -14.15 11.80
N GLU A 64 3.02 -13.91 10.93
CA GLU A 64 3.29 -12.60 10.34
C GLU A 64 2.06 -12.06 9.61
N MET A 65 1.43 -12.86 8.77
CA MET A 65 0.22 -12.50 8.04
C MET A 65 -0.92 -12.11 8.98
N TYR A 66 -1.17 -12.88 10.02
CA TYR A 66 -2.24 -12.62 10.99
C TYR A 66 -2.00 -11.32 11.77
N LEU A 67 -0.75 -10.99 12.10
CA LEU A 67 -0.42 -9.72 12.75
C LEU A 67 -0.68 -8.52 11.83
N PHE A 68 -0.31 -8.61 10.54
CA PHE A 68 -0.66 -7.59 9.55
C PHE A 68 -2.16 -7.46 9.38
N MET A 69 -2.89 -8.58 9.33
CA MET A 69 -4.35 -8.59 9.18
C MET A 69 -5.05 -8.02 10.42
N ALA A 70 -4.54 -8.27 11.63
CA ALA A 70 -5.06 -7.70 12.87
C ALA A 70 -4.88 -6.17 12.91
N ALA A 71 -3.67 -5.68 12.57
CA ALA A 71 -3.41 -4.24 12.45
C ALA A 71 -4.35 -3.56 11.44
N ARG A 72 -4.51 -4.17 10.27
CA ARG A 72 -5.43 -3.71 9.21
C ARG A 72 -6.88 -3.72 9.68
N ARG A 73 -7.34 -4.78 10.34
CA ARG A 73 -8.72 -4.84 10.85
C ARG A 73 -9.02 -3.68 11.79
N GLN A 74 -8.08 -3.34 12.66
CA GLN A 74 -8.24 -2.21 13.57
C GLN A 74 -8.28 -0.88 12.82
N LEU A 75 -7.37 -0.67 11.86
CA LEU A 75 -7.33 0.51 11.01
C LEU A 75 -8.62 0.69 10.20
N LEU A 76 -9.17 -0.40 9.67
CA LEU A 76 -10.45 -0.41 8.98
C LEU A 76 -11.59 0.01 9.92
N HIS A 77 -11.61 -0.53 11.14
CA HIS A 77 -12.66 -0.27 12.10
C HIS A 77 -12.67 1.18 12.57
N GLU A 78 -11.51 1.71 12.94
CA GLU A 78 -11.42 3.04 13.55
C GLU A 78 -11.43 4.18 12.53
N LEU A 79 -10.83 3.98 11.36
CA LEU A 79 -10.54 5.09 10.45
C LEU A 79 -11.11 4.90 9.03
N ILE A 80 -10.75 3.82 8.34
CA ILE A 80 -11.03 3.71 6.91
C ILE A 80 -12.54 3.54 6.65
N THR A 81 -13.17 2.56 7.31
CA THR A 81 -14.60 2.26 7.08
C THR A 81 -15.50 3.44 7.43
N PRO A 82 -15.31 4.13 8.59
CA PRO A 82 -16.07 5.35 8.88
C PRO A 82 -15.87 6.46 7.85
N ALA A 83 -14.62 6.68 7.39
CA ALA A 83 -14.34 7.71 6.40
C ALA A 83 -15.02 7.42 5.05
N LEU A 84 -14.94 6.17 4.57
CA LEU A 84 -15.63 5.75 3.36
C LEU A 84 -17.14 5.86 3.47
N ALA A 85 -17.72 5.54 4.63
CA ALA A 85 -19.15 5.68 4.87
C ALA A 85 -19.62 7.15 4.84
N LEU A 86 -18.72 8.09 5.19
CA LEU A 86 -18.95 9.54 5.09
C LEU A 86 -18.68 10.12 3.70
N GLY A 87 -18.41 9.29 2.69
CA GLY A 87 -18.12 9.75 1.34
C GLY A 87 -16.74 10.41 1.18
N ARG A 88 -15.79 10.18 2.12
CA ARG A 88 -14.45 10.78 2.05
C ARG A 88 -13.53 10.02 1.11
N ILE A 89 -12.51 10.72 0.62
CA ILE A 89 -11.38 10.10 -0.07
C ILE A 89 -10.43 9.53 1.00
N VAL A 90 -10.04 8.26 0.82
CA VAL A 90 -9.03 7.58 1.64
C VAL A 90 -7.83 7.24 0.76
N ILE A 91 -6.63 7.60 1.20
CA ILE A 91 -5.36 7.32 0.52
C ILE A 91 -4.50 6.47 1.47
N ALA A 92 -4.15 5.27 1.05
CA ALA A 92 -3.36 4.35 1.87
C ALA A 92 -1.98 4.07 1.25
N ASP A 93 -0.92 4.22 2.08
CA ASP A 93 0.42 3.68 1.78
C ASP A 93 0.42 2.22 2.22
N ARG A 94 0.25 1.31 1.28
CA ARG A 94 0.01 -0.13 1.39
C ARG A 94 -1.40 -0.50 1.87
N TYR A 95 -1.86 -1.66 1.40
CA TYR A 95 -3.11 -2.29 1.80
C TYR A 95 -3.11 -3.78 1.41
N GLN A 96 -4.23 -4.29 0.87
CA GLN A 96 -4.44 -5.71 0.56
C GLN A 96 -3.37 -6.32 -0.35
N ASP A 97 -2.94 -5.60 -1.39
CA ASP A 97 -2.03 -6.16 -2.38
C ASP A 97 -0.63 -6.38 -1.79
N SER A 98 -0.24 -5.63 -0.73
CA SER A 98 0.94 -5.93 0.07
C SER A 98 0.86 -7.32 0.73
N THR A 99 -0.30 -7.73 1.29
CA THR A 99 -0.44 -9.06 1.90
C THR A 99 -0.32 -10.17 0.84
N PHE A 100 -0.98 -10.01 -0.30
CA PHE A 100 -0.84 -10.99 -1.40
C PHE A 100 0.59 -11.07 -1.94
N ALA A 101 1.30 -9.93 -2.00
CA ALA A 101 2.66 -9.90 -2.52
C ALA A 101 3.68 -10.44 -1.50
N TYR A 102 3.66 -9.96 -0.25
CA TYR A 102 4.67 -10.32 0.76
C TYR A 102 4.41 -11.67 1.39
N GLN A 103 3.22 -11.88 1.96
CA GLN A 103 2.89 -13.16 2.61
C GLN A 103 2.56 -14.23 1.58
N GLY A 104 1.77 -13.90 0.55
CA GLY A 104 1.46 -14.84 -0.54
C GLY A 104 2.68 -15.15 -1.41
N GLY A 105 3.24 -14.15 -2.09
CA GLY A 105 4.35 -14.32 -3.02
C GLY A 105 5.69 -14.55 -2.33
N GLY A 106 6.04 -13.73 -1.35
CA GLY A 106 7.31 -13.75 -0.65
C GLY A 106 7.46 -14.95 0.29
N ARG A 107 6.48 -15.18 1.18
CA ARG A 107 6.49 -16.27 2.18
C ARG A 107 5.87 -17.59 1.66
N GLY A 108 5.08 -17.55 0.58
CA GLY A 108 4.36 -18.74 0.08
C GLY A 108 3.16 -19.14 0.93
N VAL A 109 2.63 -18.23 1.75
CA VAL A 109 1.47 -18.46 2.62
C VAL A 109 0.18 -18.34 1.80
N PRO A 110 -0.78 -19.28 1.90
CA PRO A 110 -2.09 -19.11 1.30
C PRO A 110 -2.84 -17.92 1.89
N VAL A 111 -3.19 -16.94 1.05
CA VAL A 111 -3.88 -15.73 1.51
C VAL A 111 -5.37 -15.83 1.18
N THR A 112 -6.22 -15.78 2.21
CA THR A 112 -7.66 -15.62 2.07
C THR A 112 -8.07 -14.20 2.49
N TRP A 113 -8.70 -13.44 1.57
CA TRP A 113 -9.14 -12.09 1.86
C TRP A 113 -10.52 -12.08 2.52
N PRO A 114 -10.68 -11.46 3.71
CA PRO A 114 -11.99 -11.38 4.36
C PRO A 114 -12.98 -10.56 3.52
N SER A 115 -14.18 -11.11 3.28
CA SER A 115 -15.24 -10.41 2.53
C SER A 115 -15.73 -9.13 3.18
N THR A 116 -15.47 -8.95 4.48
CA THR A 116 -15.80 -7.75 5.25
C THR A 116 -14.79 -6.61 5.10
N PHE A 117 -13.65 -6.86 4.46
CA PHE A 117 -12.65 -5.83 4.21
C PHE A 117 -12.96 -5.14 2.88
N PRO A 118 -13.03 -3.81 2.83
CA PRO A 118 -13.30 -3.09 1.59
C PRO A 118 -12.19 -3.35 0.57
N ARG A 119 -12.59 -3.42 -0.69
CA ARG A 119 -11.64 -3.47 -1.80
C ARG A 119 -11.34 -2.06 -2.25
N PRO A 120 -10.07 -1.71 -2.55
CA PRO A 120 -9.74 -0.40 -3.12
C PRO A 120 -10.45 -0.18 -4.46
N ASP A 121 -10.89 1.05 -4.70
CA ASP A 121 -11.45 1.45 -5.98
C ASP A 121 -10.35 1.59 -7.05
N MET A 122 -9.14 2.01 -6.62
CA MET A 122 -7.94 2.04 -7.47
C MET A 122 -6.67 1.83 -6.65
N THR A 123 -5.69 1.19 -7.28
CA THR A 123 -4.36 0.93 -6.74
C THR A 123 -3.31 1.43 -7.72
N PHE A 124 -2.31 2.14 -7.24
CA PHE A 124 -1.12 2.48 -8.01
C PHE A 124 0.02 1.56 -7.60
N LEU A 125 0.42 0.67 -8.50
CA LEU A 125 1.62 -0.14 -8.31
C LEU A 125 2.83 0.62 -8.84
N LEU A 126 3.70 1.05 -7.93
CA LEU A 126 4.97 1.68 -8.24
C LEU A 126 6.02 0.58 -8.49
N ALA A 127 6.15 0.16 -9.74
CA ALA A 127 7.06 -0.90 -10.15
C ALA A 127 8.49 -0.35 -10.26
N LEU A 128 9.40 -0.92 -9.45
CA LEU A 128 10.81 -0.56 -9.42
C LEU A 128 11.64 -1.83 -9.29
N PRO A 129 12.72 -2.01 -10.07
CA PRO A 129 13.67 -3.10 -9.85
C PRO A 129 14.17 -3.11 -8.40
N VAL A 130 14.15 -4.27 -7.75
CA VAL A 130 14.53 -4.46 -6.34
C VAL A 130 15.86 -3.81 -6.01
N GLN A 131 16.87 -4.00 -6.87
CA GLN A 131 18.20 -3.43 -6.69
C GLN A 131 18.16 -1.90 -6.61
N LYS A 132 17.41 -1.23 -7.50
CA LYS A 132 17.26 0.24 -7.47
C LYS A 132 16.55 0.72 -6.21
N GLY A 133 15.57 -0.03 -5.72
CA GLY A 133 14.89 0.27 -4.46
C GLY A 133 15.84 0.26 -3.27
N ARG A 134 16.68 -0.78 -3.18
CA ARG A 134 17.73 -0.90 -2.14
C ARG A 134 18.75 0.25 -2.20
N GLU A 135 19.22 0.59 -3.40
CA GLU A 135 20.14 1.73 -3.59
C GLU A 135 19.53 3.05 -3.09
N ARG A 136 18.26 3.31 -3.39
CA ARG A 136 17.54 4.49 -2.90
C ARG A 136 17.42 4.51 -1.36
N GLN A 137 17.12 3.37 -0.74
CA GLN A 137 17.02 3.27 0.73
C GLN A 137 18.38 3.53 1.39
N LEU A 138 19.44 2.92 0.89
CA LEU A 138 20.81 3.14 1.38
C LEU A 138 21.22 4.60 1.26
N SER A 139 20.96 5.22 0.12
CA SER A 139 21.26 6.64 -0.11
C SER A 139 20.47 7.58 0.79
N ALA A 140 19.29 7.16 1.24
CA ALA A 140 18.47 7.92 2.20
C ALA A 140 18.88 7.73 3.66
N GLY A 141 19.91 6.91 3.97
CA GLY A 141 20.40 6.65 5.33
C GLY A 141 19.38 5.94 6.24
N LYS A 142 18.39 5.27 5.68
CA LYS A 142 17.36 4.55 6.45
C LYS A 142 17.89 3.19 6.92
N SER A 143 17.72 2.91 8.21
CA SER A 143 17.94 1.56 8.74
C SER A 143 16.84 0.62 8.21
N ALA A 144 17.25 -0.53 7.69
CA ALA A 144 16.30 -1.53 7.21
C ALA A 144 15.56 -2.20 8.38
N ASP A 145 14.23 -2.36 8.25
CA ASP A 145 13.43 -3.16 9.16
C ASP A 145 13.61 -4.67 8.90
N ARG A 146 12.91 -5.52 9.67
CA ARG A 146 13.01 -6.98 9.57
C ARG A 146 12.65 -7.49 8.17
N VAL A 147 11.59 -6.98 7.57
CA VAL A 147 11.14 -7.41 6.24
C VAL A 147 12.05 -6.86 5.14
N GLU A 148 12.52 -5.62 5.29
CA GLU A 148 13.48 -5.00 4.37
C GLU A 148 14.84 -5.71 4.36
N ARG A 149 15.23 -6.40 5.46
CA ARG A 149 16.46 -7.20 5.56
C ARG A 149 16.37 -8.57 4.89
N GLU A 150 15.19 -8.98 4.40
CA GLU A 150 15.05 -10.24 3.67
C GLU A 150 15.94 -10.32 2.43
N SER A 151 16.13 -11.52 1.92
CA SER A 151 17.00 -11.79 0.77
C SER A 151 16.49 -11.09 -0.51
N VAL A 152 17.39 -10.93 -1.48
CA VAL A 152 17.02 -10.39 -2.81
C VAL A 152 15.99 -11.29 -3.49
N GLU A 153 16.13 -12.58 -3.32
CA GLU A 153 15.22 -13.60 -3.88
C GLU A 153 13.80 -13.44 -3.29
N PHE A 154 13.69 -13.15 -1.98
CA PHE A 154 12.40 -12.85 -1.36
C PHE A 154 11.76 -11.62 -2.01
N HIS A 155 12.50 -10.52 -2.10
CA HIS A 155 11.99 -9.28 -2.70
C HIS A 155 11.67 -9.43 -4.20
N ASN A 156 12.39 -10.27 -4.93
CA ASN A 156 12.07 -10.59 -6.32
C ASN A 156 10.73 -11.35 -6.42
N ARG A 157 10.48 -12.35 -5.54
CA ARG A 157 9.18 -13.03 -5.49
C ARG A 157 8.03 -12.08 -5.15
N VAL A 158 8.26 -11.11 -4.24
CA VAL A 158 7.29 -10.05 -3.93
C VAL A 158 7.01 -9.19 -5.15
N ALA A 159 8.04 -8.73 -5.86
CA ALA A 159 7.89 -7.92 -7.06
C ALA A 159 7.11 -8.67 -8.16
N GLU A 160 7.45 -9.94 -8.40
CA GLU A 160 6.72 -10.80 -9.34
C GLU A 160 5.25 -11.01 -8.95
N ALA A 161 4.96 -11.13 -7.64
CA ALA A 161 3.59 -11.25 -7.15
C ALA A 161 2.79 -9.96 -7.42
N TYR A 162 3.38 -8.79 -7.21
CA TYR A 162 2.75 -7.52 -7.57
C TYR A 162 2.46 -7.42 -9.08
N GLU A 163 3.40 -7.85 -9.94
CA GLU A 163 3.18 -7.85 -11.39
C GLU A 163 2.03 -8.79 -11.78
N ARG A 164 1.95 -9.98 -11.16
CA ARG A 164 0.81 -10.91 -11.39
C ARG A 164 -0.53 -10.30 -10.95
N LEU A 165 -0.57 -9.61 -9.80
CA LEU A 165 -1.79 -8.92 -9.33
C LEU A 165 -2.21 -7.81 -10.32
N ALA A 166 -1.27 -7.00 -10.79
CA ALA A 166 -1.55 -5.95 -11.76
C ALA A 166 -2.05 -6.51 -13.09
N ALA A 167 -1.47 -7.61 -13.56
CA ALA A 167 -1.93 -8.28 -14.78
C ALA A 167 -3.32 -8.92 -14.63
N ALA A 168 -3.66 -9.41 -13.45
CA ALA A 168 -4.97 -10.01 -13.16
C ALA A 168 -6.09 -8.97 -12.98
N GLU A 169 -5.75 -7.74 -12.56
CA GLU A 169 -6.72 -6.68 -12.25
C GLU A 169 -6.36 -5.33 -12.89
N PRO A 170 -6.18 -5.25 -14.21
CA PRO A 170 -5.70 -4.03 -14.88
C PRO A 170 -6.65 -2.83 -14.76
N GLU A 171 -7.94 -3.07 -14.53
CA GLU A 171 -8.92 -2.01 -14.31
C GLU A 171 -8.75 -1.33 -12.93
N ARG A 172 -8.35 -2.10 -11.92
CA ARG A 172 -8.13 -1.60 -10.56
C ARG A 172 -6.70 -1.17 -10.31
N ILE A 173 -5.72 -1.92 -10.81
CA ILE A 173 -4.29 -1.71 -10.53
C ILE A 173 -3.62 -1.04 -11.72
N THR A 174 -3.25 0.22 -11.56
CA THR A 174 -2.46 0.95 -12.54
C THR A 174 -0.98 0.77 -12.24
N ARG A 175 -0.28 0.05 -13.11
CA ARG A 175 1.18 -0.12 -13.02
C ARG A 175 1.90 1.13 -13.53
N LEU A 176 2.79 1.69 -12.71
CA LEU A 176 3.60 2.87 -13.02
C LEU A 176 5.08 2.52 -12.93
N ASP A 177 5.88 2.94 -13.90
CA ASP A 177 7.33 2.82 -13.83
C ASP A 177 7.91 3.83 -12.84
N ALA A 178 8.30 3.34 -11.66
CA ALA A 178 8.86 4.17 -10.60
C ALA A 178 10.35 4.52 -10.81
N SER A 179 10.94 4.15 -11.95
CA SER A 179 12.26 4.64 -12.37
C SER A 179 12.20 6.04 -13.02
N GLU A 180 11.02 6.47 -13.43
CA GLU A 180 10.78 7.81 -13.93
C GLU A 180 10.94 8.88 -12.82
N SER A 181 10.94 10.16 -13.19
CA SER A 181 10.98 11.25 -12.22
C SER A 181 9.72 11.24 -11.33
N ARG A 182 9.89 11.71 -10.09
CA ARG A 182 8.80 11.86 -9.14
C ARG A 182 7.60 12.61 -9.72
N GLU A 183 7.87 13.65 -10.49
CA GLU A 183 6.87 14.53 -11.12
C GLU A 183 6.14 13.79 -12.25
N ALA A 184 6.86 13.01 -13.07
CA ALA A 184 6.26 12.23 -14.16
C ALA A 184 5.32 11.14 -13.61
N VAL A 185 5.75 10.42 -12.57
CA VAL A 185 4.90 9.44 -11.87
C VAL A 185 3.67 10.13 -11.27
N HIS A 186 3.86 11.28 -10.58
CA HIS A 186 2.75 12.02 -9.98
C HIS A 186 1.74 12.51 -11.03
N HIS A 187 2.19 12.96 -12.17
CA HIS A 187 1.30 13.38 -13.26
C HIS A 187 0.39 12.23 -13.73
N LYS A 188 0.94 11.01 -13.86
CA LYS A 188 0.15 9.81 -14.23
C LYS A 188 -0.86 9.44 -13.13
N VAL A 189 -0.46 9.53 -11.86
CA VAL A 189 -1.36 9.35 -10.71
C VAL A 189 -2.51 10.34 -10.78
N MET A 190 -2.19 11.63 -10.94
CA MET A 190 -3.21 12.69 -10.98
C MET A 190 -4.19 12.54 -12.13
N SER A 191 -3.72 12.17 -13.34
CA SER A 191 -4.61 11.96 -14.49
C SER A 191 -5.66 10.88 -14.20
N ARG A 192 -5.27 9.78 -13.53
CA ARG A 192 -6.18 8.68 -13.19
C ARG A 192 -7.12 9.05 -12.04
N VAL A 193 -6.59 9.72 -11.00
CA VAL A 193 -7.38 10.15 -9.83
C VAL A 193 -8.40 11.20 -10.21
N GLN A 194 -8.03 12.19 -11.03
CA GLN A 194 -8.96 13.25 -11.45
C GLN A 194 -10.17 12.69 -12.16
N ALA A 195 -9.98 11.74 -13.08
CA ALA A 195 -11.08 11.09 -13.79
C ALA A 195 -12.05 10.37 -12.82
N ALA A 196 -11.51 9.71 -11.77
CA ALA A 196 -12.33 9.04 -10.76
C ALA A 196 -13.04 10.05 -9.85
N VAL A 197 -12.37 11.12 -9.44
CA VAL A 197 -12.96 12.19 -8.61
C VAL A 197 -14.08 12.90 -9.37
N ASP A 198 -13.89 13.22 -10.65
CA ASP A 198 -14.91 13.87 -11.48
C ASP A 198 -16.14 12.96 -11.69
N ALA A 199 -15.93 11.65 -11.79
CA ALA A 199 -17.02 10.66 -11.88
C ALA A 199 -17.78 10.55 -10.54
N PHE A 200 -17.03 10.61 -9.44
CA PHE A 200 -17.58 10.52 -8.08
C PHE A 200 -18.46 11.73 -7.71
N GLU A 201 -18.17 12.94 -8.23
CA GLU A 201 -18.97 14.15 -7.98
C GLU A 201 -20.29 14.21 -8.75
N LYS A 202 -20.47 13.36 -9.76
CA LYS A 202 -21.68 13.33 -10.58
C LYS A 202 -22.77 12.40 -10.04
N ILE A 203 -22.49 11.69 -8.93
CA ILE A 203 -23.39 10.75 -8.26
C ILE A 203 -23.96 11.38 -6.99
#